data_b6af8e84d77d1a0c0246c25d81e95d54
#
_entry.id   b6af8e84d77d1a0c0246c25d81e95d54
#
_cell.length_a   1.000
_cell.length_b   1.000
_cell.length_c   1.000
_cell.angle_alpha   90.00
_cell.angle_beta   90.00
_cell.angle_gamma   90.00
#
_symmetry.space_group_name_H-M   'P 1'
#
loop_
_entity.id
_entity.type
_entity.pdbx_description
1 polymer ?
#
loop_
_entity_poly.entity_id
_entity_poly.type
_entity_poly.pdbx_seq_one_letter_code
_entity_poly.pdbx_strand_id
1 'polypeptide(L)'
;MPVSADFLTLLGRHRLVPVVVLDDALAAEPLAQALIDGGLPIAEVTFRTEAARDAIARMAKRGDILVGAGTVLTPQQVDLAVDAGAAYIVSPGLSRAVVERCGERGVAVLPGAVTATEIQAALEMGLTALKFFPARASGGVEAIKALSAPFGGVSFVPTGGIGPDDCAEYLGLPCVVAVGGSWMVPRQAIADGDFARVRDLTAAAVAAAAAT
;
A
#
# COMPACT_ATOMS: atom_id res chain seq x y z
N MET A 1 1.16 17.48 6.40
CA MET A 1 1.75 16.83 7.60
C MET A 1 2.58 15.66 7.12
N PRO A 2 3.80 15.46 7.61
CA PRO A 2 4.58 14.28 7.23
C PRO A 2 3.78 13.02 7.57
N VAL A 3 4.09 11.91 6.87
CA VAL A 3 3.58 10.58 7.22
C VAL A 3 3.77 10.41 8.72
N SER A 4 2.69 10.17 9.47
CA SER A 4 2.81 10.09 10.93
C SER A 4 3.68 8.89 11.28
N ALA A 5 4.53 9.03 12.29
CA ALA A 5 5.34 7.92 12.82
C ALA A 5 4.48 6.69 13.14
N ASP A 6 3.23 6.92 13.53
CA ASP A 6 2.23 5.88 13.79
C ASP A 6 1.87 5.07 12.54
N PHE A 7 1.73 5.72 11.37
CA PHE A 7 1.42 5.02 10.12
C PHE A 7 2.58 4.12 9.67
N LEU A 8 3.83 4.62 9.73
CA LEU A 8 5.01 3.80 9.44
C LEU A 8 5.15 2.62 10.41
N THR A 9 4.87 2.85 11.67
CA THR A 9 4.86 1.79 12.69
C THR A 9 3.82 0.73 12.38
N LEU A 10 2.62 1.12 11.93
CA LEU A 10 1.57 0.19 11.50
C LEU A 10 2.00 -0.61 10.27
N LEU A 11 2.55 0.03 9.24
CA LEU A 11 3.08 -0.66 8.07
C LEU A 11 4.18 -1.66 8.46
N GLY A 12 5.12 -1.25 9.32
CA GLY A 12 6.21 -2.09 9.79
C GLY A 12 5.76 -3.30 10.60
N ARG A 13 4.65 -3.21 11.34
CA ARG A 13 4.05 -4.35 12.04
C ARG A 13 3.47 -5.39 11.09
N HIS A 14 2.83 -4.94 10.01
CA HIS A 14 2.23 -5.85 9.04
C HIS A 14 3.23 -6.36 8.01
N ARG A 15 4.26 -5.58 7.69
CA ARG A 15 5.31 -5.87 6.69
C ARG A 15 4.79 -6.11 5.27
N LEU A 16 3.49 -6.31 5.10
CA LEU A 16 2.80 -6.54 3.82
C LEU A 16 1.62 -5.59 3.67
N VAL A 17 1.36 -5.16 2.43
CA VAL A 17 0.18 -4.38 2.05
C VAL A 17 -0.48 -5.04 0.85
N PRO A 18 -1.63 -5.71 1.03
CA PRO A 18 -2.41 -6.23 -0.09
C PRO A 18 -2.90 -5.12 -1.01
N VAL A 19 -2.49 -5.14 -2.28
CA VAL A 19 -2.92 -4.18 -3.31
C VAL A 19 -4.10 -4.76 -4.06
N VAL A 20 -5.28 -4.21 -3.79
CA VAL A 20 -6.57 -4.76 -4.17
C VAL A 20 -7.16 -4.03 -5.37
N VAL A 21 -7.67 -4.77 -6.34
CA VAL A 21 -8.53 -4.28 -7.41
C VAL A 21 -9.90 -4.95 -7.26
N LEU A 22 -10.94 -4.17 -6.98
CA LEU A 22 -12.31 -4.65 -6.82
C LEU A 22 -13.18 -4.11 -7.95
N ASP A 23 -13.88 -5.00 -8.63
CA ASP A 23 -14.86 -4.66 -9.68
C ASP A 23 -16.28 -4.53 -9.12
N ASP A 24 -16.53 -5.19 -7.97
CA ASP A 24 -17.79 -5.14 -7.24
C ASP A 24 -17.53 -4.78 -5.76
N ALA A 25 -18.17 -3.72 -5.29
CA ALA A 25 -18.07 -3.28 -3.90
C ALA A 25 -18.67 -4.29 -2.90
N LEU A 26 -19.55 -5.18 -3.31
CA LEU A 26 -20.11 -6.23 -2.44
C LEU A 26 -19.06 -7.25 -2.02
N ALA A 27 -18.00 -7.43 -2.79
CA ALA A 27 -16.88 -8.29 -2.44
C ALA A 27 -15.98 -7.71 -1.32
N ALA A 28 -16.14 -6.43 -0.97
CA ALA A 28 -15.27 -5.74 -0.01
C ALA A 28 -15.31 -6.35 1.40
N GLU A 29 -16.50 -6.63 1.93
CA GLU A 29 -16.66 -7.17 3.29
C GLU A 29 -16.13 -8.62 3.41
N PRO A 30 -16.49 -9.57 2.50
CA PRO A 30 -15.89 -10.90 2.52
C PRO A 30 -14.37 -10.90 2.32
N LEU A 31 -13.85 -10.02 1.45
CA LEU A 31 -12.42 -9.86 1.26
C LEU A 31 -11.73 -9.36 2.54
N ALA A 32 -12.30 -8.35 3.21
CA ALA A 32 -11.78 -7.87 4.49
C ALA A 32 -11.72 -8.98 5.53
N GLN A 33 -12.78 -9.81 5.63
CA GLN A 33 -12.80 -10.94 6.53
C GLN A 33 -11.69 -11.96 6.20
N ALA A 34 -11.49 -12.28 4.91
CA ALA A 34 -10.45 -13.21 4.49
C ALA A 34 -9.03 -12.69 4.82
N LEU A 35 -8.78 -11.38 4.67
CA LEU A 35 -7.52 -10.76 5.06
C LEU A 35 -7.29 -10.82 6.58
N ILE A 36 -8.32 -10.52 7.37
CA ILE A 36 -8.27 -10.60 8.84
C ILE A 36 -8.00 -12.04 9.29
N ASP A 37 -8.74 -13.00 8.75
CA ASP A 37 -8.58 -14.44 9.09
C ASP A 37 -7.20 -14.96 8.65
N GLY A 38 -6.62 -14.40 7.59
CA GLY A 38 -5.26 -14.65 7.14
C GLY A 38 -4.17 -13.94 7.96
N GLY A 39 -4.55 -13.14 8.98
CA GLY A 39 -3.61 -12.45 9.87
C GLY A 39 -3.09 -11.11 9.34
N LEU A 40 -3.72 -10.52 8.32
CA LEU A 40 -3.27 -9.27 7.68
C LEU A 40 -4.41 -8.24 7.58
N PRO A 41 -4.83 -7.60 8.70
CA PRO A 41 -5.93 -6.65 8.73
C PRO A 41 -5.57 -5.28 8.12
N ILE A 42 -5.06 -5.27 6.90
CA ILE A 42 -4.72 -4.07 6.13
C ILE A 42 -5.01 -4.31 4.64
N ALA A 43 -5.44 -3.27 3.90
CA ALA A 43 -5.63 -3.31 2.46
C ALA A 43 -5.40 -1.94 1.81
N GLU A 44 -4.80 -1.92 0.61
CA GLU A 44 -4.76 -0.79 -0.31
C GLU A 44 -5.77 -1.04 -1.43
N VAL A 45 -6.97 -0.45 -1.36
CA VAL A 45 -7.99 -0.56 -2.42
C VAL A 45 -7.72 0.51 -3.49
N THR A 46 -7.48 0.07 -4.72
CA THR A 46 -7.03 0.97 -5.78
C THR A 46 -8.17 1.64 -6.52
N PHE A 47 -8.06 2.96 -6.79
CA PHE A 47 -8.96 3.75 -7.64
C PHE A 47 -8.80 3.43 -9.13
N ARG A 48 -8.78 2.12 -9.47
CA ARG A 48 -8.73 1.62 -10.86
C ARG A 48 -10.09 1.20 -11.39
N THR A 49 -11.11 1.17 -10.51
CA THR A 49 -12.48 0.79 -10.83
C THR A 49 -13.45 1.79 -10.21
N GLU A 50 -14.65 1.84 -10.70
CA GLU A 50 -15.73 2.67 -10.14
C GLU A 50 -16.18 2.17 -8.76
N ALA A 51 -16.03 0.88 -8.48
CA ALA A 51 -16.39 0.26 -7.21
C ALA A 51 -15.47 0.67 -6.03
N ALA A 52 -14.29 1.24 -6.30
CA ALA A 52 -13.25 1.47 -5.29
C ALA A 52 -13.74 2.30 -4.08
N ARG A 53 -14.44 3.42 -4.32
CA ARG A 53 -14.97 4.28 -3.26
C ARG A 53 -15.91 3.53 -2.32
N ASP A 54 -16.87 2.82 -2.89
CA ASP A 54 -17.89 2.11 -2.10
C ASP A 54 -17.28 0.89 -1.40
N ALA A 55 -16.29 0.24 -2.01
CA ALA A 55 -15.51 -0.82 -1.38
C ALA A 55 -14.72 -0.32 -0.16
N ILE A 56 -14.05 0.83 -0.27
CA ILE A 56 -13.37 1.49 0.85
C ILE A 56 -14.37 1.78 1.98
N ALA A 57 -15.53 2.36 1.66
CA ALA A 57 -16.54 2.70 2.65
C ALA A 57 -17.06 1.47 3.41
N ARG A 58 -17.28 0.35 2.71
CA ARG A 58 -17.69 -0.93 3.33
C ARG A 58 -16.60 -1.49 4.24
N MET A 59 -15.34 -1.52 3.79
CA MET A 59 -14.23 -1.99 4.62
C MET A 59 -14.00 -1.07 5.84
N ALA A 60 -13.98 0.25 5.66
CA ALA A 60 -13.76 1.21 6.73
C ALA A 60 -14.83 1.14 7.82
N LYS A 61 -16.09 0.90 7.44
CA LYS A 61 -17.21 0.75 8.38
C LYS A 61 -17.05 -0.44 9.34
N ARG A 62 -16.27 -1.45 8.98
CA ARG A 62 -16.01 -2.61 9.85
C ARG A 62 -15.22 -2.21 11.11
N GLY A 63 -14.23 -1.30 10.98
CA GLY A 63 -13.39 -0.84 12.08
C GLY A 63 -12.33 -1.83 12.57
N ASP A 64 -12.23 -3.03 11.97
CA ASP A 64 -11.30 -4.11 12.30
C ASP A 64 -10.22 -4.34 11.24
N ILE A 65 -10.18 -3.51 10.19
CA ILE A 65 -9.18 -3.52 9.13
C ILE A 65 -8.72 -2.10 8.81
N LEU A 66 -7.42 -1.91 8.60
CA LEU A 66 -6.84 -0.65 8.13
C LEU A 66 -6.98 -0.57 6.61
N VAL A 67 -7.90 0.25 6.11
CA VAL A 67 -8.10 0.41 4.67
C VAL A 67 -7.52 1.73 4.17
N GLY A 68 -6.74 1.67 3.10
CA GLY A 68 -6.21 2.81 2.35
C GLY A 68 -6.71 2.84 0.92
N ALA A 69 -6.58 4.01 0.31
CA ALA A 69 -6.88 4.23 -1.10
C ALA A 69 -5.59 4.27 -1.92
N GLY A 70 -5.46 3.37 -2.89
CA GLY A 70 -4.34 3.32 -3.83
C GLY A 70 -4.69 3.91 -5.20
N THR A 71 -3.66 4.20 -5.99
CA THR A 71 -3.80 4.80 -7.34
C THR A 71 -4.56 6.14 -7.30
N VAL A 72 -4.35 6.91 -6.25
CA VAL A 72 -4.91 8.27 -6.11
C VAL A 72 -4.05 9.24 -6.91
N LEU A 73 -4.65 9.91 -7.90
CA LEU A 73 -3.94 10.75 -8.88
C LEU A 73 -4.29 12.23 -8.76
N THR A 74 -5.39 12.58 -8.09
CA THR A 74 -5.90 13.94 -8.02
C THR A 74 -6.36 14.32 -6.61
N PRO A 75 -6.37 15.64 -6.24
CA PRO A 75 -6.94 16.12 -4.98
C PRO A 75 -8.39 15.69 -4.77
N GLN A 76 -9.20 15.64 -5.84
CA GLN A 76 -10.59 15.20 -5.77
C GLN A 76 -10.70 13.73 -5.36
N GLN A 77 -9.79 12.88 -5.83
CA GLN A 77 -9.74 11.47 -5.40
C GLN A 77 -9.30 11.34 -3.94
N VAL A 78 -8.44 12.24 -3.44
CA VAL A 78 -8.13 12.30 -1.99
C VAL A 78 -9.40 12.55 -1.19
N ASP A 79 -10.22 13.55 -1.60
CA ASP A 79 -11.47 13.84 -0.92
C ASP A 79 -12.43 12.66 -0.92
N LEU A 80 -12.64 12.05 -2.08
CA LEU A 80 -13.50 10.88 -2.22
C LEU A 80 -13.03 9.71 -1.33
N ALA A 81 -11.72 9.49 -1.25
CA ALA A 81 -11.14 8.43 -0.44
C ALA A 81 -11.31 8.68 1.07
N VAL A 82 -11.01 9.91 1.51
CA VAL A 82 -11.14 10.30 2.92
C VAL A 82 -12.61 10.28 3.36
N ASP A 83 -13.51 10.79 2.52
CA ASP A 83 -14.96 10.78 2.80
C ASP A 83 -15.52 9.34 2.83
N ALA A 84 -14.91 8.41 2.12
CA ALA A 84 -15.21 6.98 2.20
C ALA A 84 -14.58 6.29 3.43
N GLY A 85 -13.72 6.98 4.21
CA GLY A 85 -13.11 6.44 5.41
C GLY A 85 -11.72 5.84 5.21
N ALA A 86 -11.03 6.13 4.09
CA ALA A 86 -9.65 5.72 3.90
C ALA A 86 -8.73 6.32 4.98
N ALA A 87 -7.97 5.47 5.66
CA ALA A 87 -7.04 5.87 6.72
C ALA A 87 -5.68 6.35 6.18
N TYR A 88 -5.35 6.01 4.95
CA TYR A 88 -4.13 6.46 4.25
C TYR A 88 -4.33 6.50 2.74
N ILE A 89 -3.52 7.30 2.07
CA ILE A 89 -3.54 7.52 0.62
C ILE A 89 -2.23 7.01 0.01
N VAL A 90 -2.32 6.34 -1.13
CA VAL A 90 -1.16 5.89 -1.90
C VAL A 90 -1.29 6.38 -3.34
N SER A 91 -0.24 7.01 -3.87
CA SER A 91 -0.17 7.41 -5.27
C SER A 91 0.96 6.69 -6.00
N PRO A 92 0.82 6.41 -7.30
CA PRO A 92 1.86 5.71 -8.07
C PRO A 92 3.12 6.56 -8.30
N GLY A 93 3.01 7.86 -8.21
CA GLY A 93 4.09 8.82 -8.36
C GLY A 93 3.96 9.99 -7.40
N LEU A 94 4.94 10.90 -7.39
CA LEU A 94 4.97 12.09 -6.55
C LEU A 94 4.15 13.21 -7.20
N SER A 95 3.00 13.53 -6.62
CA SER A 95 2.18 14.69 -6.99
C SER A 95 2.09 15.65 -5.82
N ARG A 96 2.66 16.86 -5.99
CA ARG A 96 2.58 17.92 -4.97
C ARG A 96 1.13 18.21 -4.58
N ALA A 97 0.23 18.33 -5.55
CA ALA A 97 -1.18 18.64 -5.29
C ALA A 97 -1.89 17.55 -4.47
N VAL A 98 -1.58 16.27 -4.71
CA VAL A 98 -2.11 15.15 -3.91
C VAL A 98 -1.55 15.21 -2.48
N VAL A 99 -0.24 15.42 -2.33
CA VAL A 99 0.43 15.49 -1.01
C VAL A 99 -0.12 16.67 -0.18
N GLU A 100 -0.24 17.85 -0.78
CA GLU A 100 -0.79 19.04 -0.12
C GLU A 100 -2.25 18.79 0.31
N ARG A 101 -3.07 18.19 -0.56
CA ARG A 101 -4.46 17.86 -0.22
C ARG A 101 -4.56 16.84 0.90
N CYS A 102 -3.70 15.84 0.94
CA CYS A 102 -3.62 14.90 2.07
C CYS A 102 -3.28 15.63 3.38
N GLY A 103 -2.36 16.59 3.33
CA GLY A 103 -2.02 17.44 4.48
C GLY A 103 -3.20 18.26 4.98
N GLU A 104 -3.97 18.88 4.08
CA GLU A 104 -5.19 19.64 4.40
C GLU A 104 -6.28 18.76 5.03
N ARG A 105 -6.41 17.51 4.55
CA ARG A 105 -7.38 16.53 5.06
C ARG A 105 -6.87 15.77 6.30
N GLY A 106 -5.62 15.98 6.73
CA GLY A 106 -5.03 15.32 7.89
C GLY A 106 -4.85 13.81 7.71
N VAL A 107 -4.73 13.32 6.46
CA VAL A 107 -4.57 11.90 6.14
C VAL A 107 -3.12 11.59 5.75
N ALA A 108 -2.62 10.42 6.15
CA ALA A 108 -1.29 9.96 5.78
C ALA A 108 -1.18 9.69 4.27
N VAL A 109 -0.02 10.00 3.66
CA VAL A 109 0.22 9.77 2.22
C VAL A 109 1.53 9.02 1.99
N LEU A 110 1.49 8.04 1.08
CA LEU A 110 2.63 7.27 0.59
C LEU A 110 2.75 7.47 -0.92
N PRO A 111 3.47 8.52 -1.38
CA PRO A 111 3.65 8.78 -2.80
C PRO A 111 4.74 7.92 -3.41
N GLY A 112 4.63 7.64 -4.72
CA GLY A 112 5.62 6.90 -5.48
C GLY A 112 6.84 7.74 -5.83
N ALA A 113 8.04 7.13 -5.74
CA ALA A 113 9.30 7.69 -6.23
C ALA A 113 10.27 6.56 -6.57
N VAL A 114 10.96 6.67 -7.71
CA VAL A 114 11.95 5.68 -8.19
C VAL A 114 13.25 6.32 -8.68
N THR A 115 13.37 7.63 -8.59
CA THR A 115 14.56 8.38 -8.98
C THR A 115 15.06 9.26 -7.83
N ALA A 116 16.35 9.59 -7.85
CA ALA A 116 16.95 10.50 -6.86
C ALA A 116 16.24 11.86 -6.83
N THR A 117 15.86 12.41 -7.99
CA THR A 117 15.15 13.69 -8.09
C THR A 117 13.76 13.63 -7.42
N GLU A 118 13.02 12.56 -7.63
CA GLU A 118 11.70 12.38 -6.98
C GLU A 118 11.83 12.21 -5.47
N ILE A 119 12.83 11.46 -5.01
CA ILE A 119 13.12 11.29 -3.58
C ILE A 119 13.48 12.64 -2.95
N GLN A 120 14.36 13.42 -3.60
CA GLN A 120 14.72 14.75 -3.12
C GLN A 120 13.51 15.69 -3.05
N ALA A 121 12.67 15.71 -4.09
CA ALA A 121 11.45 16.50 -4.09
C ALA A 121 10.46 16.07 -2.99
N ALA A 122 10.39 14.79 -2.69
CA ALA A 122 9.57 14.28 -1.57
C ALA A 122 10.10 14.74 -0.21
N LEU A 123 11.43 14.70 -0.01
CA LEU A 123 12.09 15.21 1.21
C LEU A 123 11.86 16.72 1.40
N GLU A 124 11.87 17.52 0.34
CA GLU A 124 11.54 18.96 0.38
C GLU A 124 10.08 19.21 0.85
N MET A 125 9.18 18.24 0.65
CA MET A 125 7.82 18.28 1.16
C MET A 125 7.68 17.64 2.56
N GLY A 126 8.77 17.24 3.20
CA GLY A 126 8.79 16.62 4.52
C GLY A 126 8.39 15.16 4.55
N LEU A 127 8.42 14.46 3.40
CA LEU A 127 8.04 13.05 3.30
C LEU A 127 9.29 12.17 3.41
N THR A 128 9.26 11.22 4.34
CA THR A 128 10.36 10.26 4.58
C THR A 128 9.96 8.81 4.29
N ALA A 129 8.71 8.58 3.91
CA ALA A 129 8.22 7.27 3.47
C ALA A 129 7.70 7.34 2.05
N LEU A 130 8.17 6.45 1.20
CA LEU A 130 7.90 6.48 -0.24
C LEU A 130 7.54 5.08 -0.75
N LYS A 131 6.55 5.03 -1.65
CA LYS A 131 6.27 3.85 -2.45
C LYS A 131 7.33 3.74 -3.55
N PHE A 132 8.04 2.63 -3.62
CA PHE A 132 8.93 2.35 -4.75
C PHE A 132 8.15 1.56 -5.80
N PHE A 133 7.69 2.23 -6.87
CA PHE A 133 6.76 1.65 -7.86
C PHE A 133 7.03 2.16 -9.28
N PRO A 134 7.03 1.26 -10.27
CA PRO A 134 6.90 -0.20 -10.21
C PRO A 134 8.23 -0.89 -9.83
N ALA A 135 8.30 -1.59 -8.70
CA ALA A 135 9.54 -2.00 -8.08
C ALA A 135 10.45 -2.85 -8.98
N ARG A 136 9.94 -3.96 -9.53
CA ARG A 136 10.73 -4.85 -10.38
C ARG A 136 11.23 -4.14 -11.64
N ALA A 137 10.35 -3.41 -12.32
CA ALA A 137 10.69 -2.70 -13.56
C ALA A 137 11.66 -1.53 -13.34
N SER A 138 11.72 -0.98 -12.13
CA SER A 138 12.60 0.14 -11.77
C SER A 138 13.94 -0.33 -11.17
N GLY A 139 14.31 -1.59 -11.35
CA GLY A 139 15.60 -2.14 -10.94
C GLY A 139 15.60 -2.90 -9.60
N GLY A 140 14.44 -3.07 -8.98
CA GLY A 140 14.26 -3.97 -7.84
C GLY A 140 15.09 -3.61 -6.62
N VAL A 141 15.56 -4.65 -5.94
CA VAL A 141 16.38 -4.56 -4.71
C VAL A 141 17.65 -3.76 -4.94
N GLU A 142 18.33 -3.94 -6.06
CA GLU A 142 19.58 -3.24 -6.36
C GLU A 142 19.39 -1.73 -6.52
N ALA A 143 18.30 -1.31 -7.17
CA ALA A 143 17.97 0.11 -7.28
C ALA A 143 17.62 0.73 -5.91
N ILE A 144 16.89 0.02 -5.06
CA ILE A 144 16.58 0.49 -3.70
C ILE A 144 17.86 0.63 -2.87
N LYS A 145 18.78 -0.34 -2.91
CA LYS A 145 20.08 -0.25 -2.24
C LYS A 145 20.88 0.97 -2.70
N ALA A 146 20.97 1.18 -4.02
CA ALA A 146 21.70 2.29 -4.59
C ALA A 146 21.10 3.64 -4.20
N LEU A 147 19.77 3.77 -4.23
CA LEU A 147 19.06 5.00 -3.87
C LEU A 147 19.06 5.24 -2.36
N SER A 148 18.97 4.23 -1.52
CA SER A 148 18.95 4.41 -0.07
C SER A 148 20.29 4.92 0.49
N ALA A 149 21.40 4.64 -0.17
CA ALA A 149 22.72 5.06 0.29
C ALA A 149 22.86 6.58 0.49
N PRO A 150 22.53 7.46 -0.48
CA PRO A 150 22.54 8.90 -0.29
C PRO A 150 21.35 9.45 0.51
N PHE A 151 20.27 8.68 0.69
CA PHE A 151 19.02 9.10 1.34
C PHE A 151 18.72 8.30 2.60
N GLY A 152 19.68 8.17 3.52
CA GLY A 152 19.63 7.28 4.69
C GLY A 152 18.47 7.51 5.69
N GLY A 153 17.67 8.57 5.51
CA GLY A 153 16.47 8.84 6.33
C GLY A 153 15.15 8.44 5.65
N VAL A 154 15.20 7.83 4.44
CA VAL A 154 14.02 7.46 3.66
C VAL A 154 13.68 5.98 3.86
N SER A 155 12.41 5.72 4.12
CA SER A 155 11.83 4.38 4.18
C SER A 155 11.07 4.09 2.89
N PHE A 156 11.20 2.86 2.38
CA PHE A 156 10.53 2.43 1.16
C PHE A 156 9.47 1.36 1.41
N VAL A 157 8.41 1.42 0.59
CA VAL A 157 7.41 0.37 0.43
C VAL A 157 7.42 -0.07 -1.05
N PRO A 158 8.31 -1.00 -1.45
CA PRO A 158 8.35 -1.50 -2.81
C PRO A 158 7.06 -2.21 -3.17
N THR A 159 6.57 -1.93 -4.40
CA THR A 159 5.32 -2.46 -4.92
C THR A 159 5.45 -2.65 -6.44
N GLY A 160 4.87 -3.73 -6.96
CA GLY A 160 4.80 -3.98 -8.41
C GLY A 160 5.84 -4.97 -8.92
N GLY A 161 5.34 -6.11 -9.39
CA GLY A 161 6.12 -7.23 -9.89
C GLY A 161 6.76 -8.10 -8.81
N ILE A 162 6.42 -7.87 -7.54
CA ILE A 162 6.91 -8.68 -6.41
C ILE A 162 5.93 -9.83 -6.17
N GLY A 163 6.48 -11.03 -6.00
CA GLY A 163 5.76 -12.24 -5.67
C GLY A 163 6.22 -12.86 -4.34
N PRO A 164 5.64 -14.01 -3.97
CA PRO A 164 6.01 -14.70 -2.73
C PRO A 164 7.50 -15.07 -2.68
N ASP A 165 8.10 -15.42 -3.82
CA ASP A 165 9.50 -15.86 -3.90
C ASP A 165 10.49 -14.68 -3.73
N ASP A 166 10.10 -13.47 -4.13
CA ASP A 166 10.97 -12.29 -4.08
C ASP A 166 10.80 -11.48 -2.79
N CYS A 167 9.66 -11.62 -2.10
CA CYS A 167 9.24 -10.76 -1.00
C CYS A 167 10.29 -10.68 0.13
N ALA A 168 10.87 -11.81 0.49
CA ALA A 168 11.87 -11.90 1.56
C ALA A 168 13.13 -11.06 1.26
N GLU A 169 13.56 -11.01 -0.01
CA GLU A 169 14.74 -10.22 -0.41
C GLU A 169 14.50 -8.72 -0.21
N TYR A 170 13.31 -8.22 -0.56
CA TYR A 170 12.94 -6.82 -0.30
C TYR A 170 12.83 -6.52 1.20
N LEU A 171 12.16 -7.40 1.97
CA LEU A 171 11.97 -7.23 3.41
C LEU A 171 13.28 -7.31 4.21
N GLY A 172 14.32 -7.93 3.65
CA GLY A 172 15.66 -7.97 4.23
C GLY A 172 16.42 -6.65 4.16
N LEU A 173 15.94 -5.64 3.41
CA LEU A 173 16.57 -4.34 3.34
C LEU A 173 16.18 -3.46 4.53
N PRO A 174 17.13 -2.88 5.29
CA PRO A 174 16.82 -2.04 6.47
C PRO A 174 15.94 -0.81 6.17
N CYS A 175 15.99 -0.31 4.93
CA CYS A 175 15.20 0.83 4.48
C CYS A 175 13.78 0.43 3.99
N VAL A 176 13.43 -0.86 3.96
CA VAL A 176 12.12 -1.35 3.54
C VAL A 176 11.27 -1.68 4.75
N VAL A 177 10.17 -0.95 4.92
CA VAL A 177 9.27 -1.13 6.07
C VAL A 177 8.16 -2.13 5.81
N ALA A 178 7.71 -2.24 4.56
CA ALA A 178 6.69 -3.19 4.12
C ALA A 178 6.81 -3.42 2.61
N VAL A 179 6.18 -4.48 2.10
CA VAL A 179 6.08 -4.79 0.66
C VAL A 179 4.62 -4.76 0.23
N GLY A 180 4.32 -4.01 -0.83
CA GLY A 180 3.01 -4.02 -1.47
C GLY A 180 2.91 -5.09 -2.55
N GLY A 181 1.85 -5.89 -2.52
CA GLY A 181 1.67 -6.95 -3.50
C GLY A 181 0.23 -7.39 -3.71
N SER A 182 -0.04 -8.01 -4.83
CA SER A 182 -1.38 -8.51 -5.18
C SER A 182 -1.47 -10.05 -5.23
N TRP A 183 -0.38 -10.77 -5.00
CA TRP A 183 -0.39 -12.24 -5.08
C TRP A 183 -1.27 -12.91 -4.04
N MET A 184 -1.46 -12.27 -2.87
CA MET A 184 -2.34 -12.76 -1.80
C MET A 184 -3.82 -12.43 -2.03
N VAL A 185 -4.11 -11.52 -2.97
CA VAL A 185 -5.46 -11.06 -3.33
C VAL A 185 -5.70 -11.14 -4.84
N PRO A 186 -5.58 -12.33 -5.47
CA PRO A 186 -5.74 -12.46 -6.92
C PRO A 186 -7.13 -11.99 -7.35
N ARG A 187 -7.18 -11.09 -8.34
CA ARG A 187 -8.44 -10.51 -8.86
C ARG A 187 -9.45 -11.58 -9.25
N GLN A 188 -8.98 -12.69 -9.85
CA GLN A 188 -9.86 -13.79 -10.24
C GLN A 188 -10.49 -14.49 -9.02
N ALA A 189 -9.71 -14.76 -7.96
CA ALA A 189 -10.26 -15.39 -6.76
C ALA A 189 -11.33 -14.50 -6.10
N ILE A 190 -11.12 -13.18 -6.10
CA ILE A 190 -12.11 -12.22 -5.58
C ILE A 190 -13.38 -12.24 -6.46
N ALA A 191 -13.23 -12.23 -7.79
CA ALA A 191 -14.36 -12.26 -8.73
C ALA A 191 -15.18 -13.56 -8.63
N ASP A 192 -14.51 -14.68 -8.36
CA ASP A 192 -15.15 -15.99 -8.18
C ASP A 192 -15.75 -16.19 -6.78
N GLY A 193 -15.54 -15.23 -5.85
CA GLY A 193 -15.97 -15.36 -4.45
C GLY A 193 -15.15 -16.39 -3.65
N ASP A 194 -13.96 -16.78 -4.14
CA ASP A 194 -13.08 -17.74 -3.46
C ASP A 194 -12.24 -17.05 -2.37
N PHE A 195 -12.91 -16.58 -1.35
CA PHE A 195 -12.28 -15.89 -0.21
C PHE A 195 -11.51 -16.85 0.69
N ALA A 196 -11.80 -18.15 0.65
CA ALA A 196 -11.00 -19.17 1.34
C ALA A 196 -9.57 -19.20 0.76
N ARG A 197 -9.44 -19.17 -0.55
CA ARG A 197 -8.15 -19.06 -1.22
C ARG A 197 -7.41 -17.76 -0.87
N VAL A 198 -8.11 -16.63 -0.81
CA VAL A 198 -7.51 -15.33 -0.40
C VAL A 198 -6.97 -15.43 1.03
N ARG A 199 -7.74 -15.99 1.97
CA ARG A 199 -7.30 -16.23 3.35
C ARG A 199 -6.01 -17.07 3.39
N ASP A 200 -5.99 -18.18 2.68
CA ASP A 200 -4.87 -19.12 2.71
C ASP A 200 -3.60 -18.52 2.08
N LEU A 201 -3.73 -17.78 0.96
CA LEU A 201 -2.63 -17.04 0.35
C LEU A 201 -2.12 -15.93 1.27
N THR A 202 -3.01 -15.24 1.97
CA THR A 202 -2.66 -14.20 2.93
C THR A 202 -1.91 -14.80 4.12
N ALA A 203 -2.39 -15.90 4.70
CA ALA A 203 -1.72 -16.58 5.81
C ALA A 203 -0.33 -17.06 5.42
N ALA A 204 -0.17 -17.63 4.21
CA ALA A 204 1.13 -18.04 3.68
C ALA A 204 2.08 -16.84 3.51
N ALA A 205 1.59 -15.71 2.99
CA ALA A 205 2.37 -14.50 2.84
C ALA A 205 2.84 -13.93 4.19
N VAL A 206 1.95 -13.88 5.19
CA VAL A 206 2.27 -13.43 6.56
C VAL A 206 3.33 -14.33 7.18
N ALA A 207 3.19 -15.65 7.07
CA ALA A 207 4.18 -16.59 7.59
C ALA A 207 5.56 -16.41 6.94
N ALA A 208 5.61 -16.20 5.62
CA ALA A 208 6.85 -15.94 4.89
C ALA A 208 7.51 -14.62 5.32
N ALA A 209 6.72 -13.56 5.50
CA ALA A 209 7.23 -12.25 5.93
C ALA A 209 7.74 -12.27 7.39
N ALA A 210 7.17 -13.09 8.26
CA ALA A 210 7.60 -13.23 9.66
C ALA A 210 8.93 -13.98 9.80
N ALA A 211 9.34 -14.77 8.82
CA ALA A 211 10.59 -15.53 8.82
C ALA A 211 11.81 -14.69 8.38
N THR A 212 11.61 -13.44 7.96
CA THR A 212 12.63 -12.49 7.50
C THR A 212 12.94 -11.44 8.57
#